data_534d1559a721b18b2f11e7e539b33a31
#
_entry.id   534d1559a721b18b2f11e7e539b33a31
#
_cell.length_a   1.000
_cell.length_b   1.000
_cell.length_c   1.000
_cell.angle_alpha   90.00
_cell.angle_beta   90.00
_cell.angle_gamma   90.00
#
_symmetry.space_group_name_H-M   'P 1'
#
loop_
_entity.id
_entity.type
_entity.pdbx_description
1 polymer ?
#
loop_
_entity_poly.entity_id
_entity_poly.type
_entity_poly.pdbx_seq_one_letter_code
_entity_poly.pdbx_strand_id
1 'polypeptide(L)'
;DSYKALRKIYMDSHQYDKTWCVCNTLAFLKKADPDELQFYEQYKPRGLVKAKNMMSGETWGKLVHPDENRFISAMMGASWQGVAAMKAFPHKDFGIKRKDRRQLQGDPLMFSKLFYYVAQVLNVPLPEVFLVEDNKAADIQLANAIEKGELCPSFVVRPHLLQGKNEREVAFLSARRLTFMRPE
;
A
#
# COMPACT_ATOMS: atom_id res chain seq x y z
N ASP A 1 -1.69 2.69 31.06
CA ASP A 1 -0.49 3.48 31.35
C ASP A 1 0.82 2.92 30.81
N SER A 2 0.81 1.71 30.23
CA SER A 2 2.00 1.11 29.61
C SER A 2 2.56 1.98 28.45
N TYR A 3 1.71 2.61 27.66
CA TYR A 3 2.15 3.51 26.61
C TYR A 3 2.86 4.76 27.13
N LYS A 4 2.40 5.34 28.25
CA LYS A 4 3.06 6.50 28.87
C LYS A 4 4.44 6.13 29.41
N ALA A 5 4.56 4.97 30.05
CA ALA A 5 5.86 4.44 30.49
C ALA A 5 6.79 4.21 29.30
N LEU A 6 6.29 3.61 28.23
CA LEU A 6 7.07 3.35 27.01
C LEU A 6 7.52 4.65 26.32
N ARG A 7 6.64 5.67 26.27
CA ARG A 7 7.00 7.02 25.78
C ARG A 7 8.19 7.58 26.58
N LYS A 8 8.14 7.50 27.91
CA LYS A 8 9.21 8.01 28.76
C LYS A 8 10.54 7.31 28.46
N ILE A 9 10.53 5.97 28.39
CA ILE A 9 11.72 5.18 28.08
C ILE A 9 12.33 5.61 26.72
N TYR A 10 11.50 5.76 25.69
CA TYR A 10 11.99 6.17 24.38
C TYR A 10 12.50 7.60 24.35
N MET A 11 11.86 8.51 25.08
CA MET A 11 12.31 9.90 25.20
C MET A 11 13.66 9.96 25.91
N ASP A 12 13.81 9.28 27.03
CA ASP A 12 15.06 9.22 27.81
C ASP A 12 16.22 8.57 27.02
N SER A 13 15.86 7.65 26.12
CA SER A 13 16.81 6.97 25.23
C SER A 13 17.05 7.72 23.90
N HIS A 14 16.53 8.94 23.73
CA HIS A 14 16.63 9.76 22.52
C HIS A 14 16.09 9.08 21.23
N GLN A 15 15.17 8.13 21.38
CA GLN A 15 14.50 7.44 20.26
C GLN A 15 13.23 8.18 19.85
N TYR A 16 13.40 9.38 19.28
CA TYR A 16 12.30 10.31 19.00
C TYR A 16 11.27 9.76 18.02
N ASP A 17 11.67 8.97 17.02
CA ASP A 17 10.75 8.32 16.08
C ASP A 17 9.79 7.37 16.82
N LYS A 18 10.31 6.56 17.74
CA LYS A 18 9.49 5.66 18.56
C LYS A 18 8.61 6.42 19.53
N THR A 19 9.16 7.49 20.15
CA THR A 19 8.38 8.41 20.98
C THR A 19 7.20 8.96 20.22
N TRP A 20 7.42 9.44 18.98
CA TRP A 20 6.35 9.95 18.13
C TRP A 20 5.31 8.87 17.81
N CYS A 21 5.70 7.65 17.51
CA CYS A 21 4.77 6.54 17.28
C CYS A 21 3.88 6.27 18.48
N VAL A 22 4.43 6.31 19.68
CA VAL A 22 3.65 6.14 20.93
C VAL A 22 2.69 7.31 21.15
N CYS A 23 3.15 8.55 20.94
CA CYS A 23 2.28 9.74 21.04
C CYS A 23 1.15 9.69 20.00
N ASN A 24 1.41 9.25 18.77
CA ASN A 24 0.39 9.03 17.74
C ASN A 24 -0.66 8.01 18.19
N THR A 25 -0.24 6.90 18.80
CA THR A 25 -1.14 5.88 19.34
C THR A 25 -2.01 6.45 20.46
N LEU A 26 -1.42 7.21 21.39
CA LEU A 26 -2.15 7.85 22.49
C LEU A 26 -3.16 8.90 21.97
N ALA A 27 -2.78 9.68 20.97
CA ALA A 27 -3.66 10.64 20.31
C ALA A 27 -4.85 9.93 19.62
N PHE A 28 -4.57 8.84 18.89
CA PHE A 28 -5.61 8.02 18.28
C PHE A 28 -6.59 7.45 19.31
N LEU A 29 -6.09 6.95 20.43
CA LEU A 29 -6.89 6.41 21.54
C LEU A 29 -7.59 7.50 22.37
N LYS A 30 -7.38 8.79 22.05
CA LYS A 30 -7.87 9.95 22.83
C LYS A 30 -7.42 9.92 24.30
N LYS A 31 -6.21 9.42 24.56
CA LYS A 31 -5.60 9.30 25.88
C LYS A 31 -4.31 10.09 26.03
N ALA A 32 -3.95 10.87 25.02
CA ALA A 32 -2.75 11.70 25.06
C ALA A 32 -2.93 12.93 25.95
N ASP A 33 -1.91 13.22 26.73
CA ASP A 33 -1.81 14.47 27.50
C ASP A 33 -1.47 15.65 26.55
N PRO A 34 -1.63 16.92 27.00
CA PRO A 34 -1.30 18.09 26.17
C PRO A 34 0.13 18.07 25.61
N ASP A 35 1.12 17.69 26.40
CA ASP A 35 2.53 17.60 25.98
C ASP A 35 2.74 16.51 24.90
N GLU A 36 2.02 15.39 25.01
CA GLU A 36 2.06 14.28 24.06
C GLU A 36 1.41 14.67 22.73
N LEU A 37 0.29 15.42 22.79
CA LEU A 37 -0.36 15.98 21.62
C LEU A 37 0.51 17.04 20.94
N GLN A 38 1.15 17.91 21.71
CA GLN A 38 2.07 18.92 21.18
C GLN A 38 3.24 18.24 20.46
N PHE A 39 3.87 17.25 21.09
CA PHE A 39 4.96 16.48 20.47
C PHE A 39 4.49 15.78 19.18
N TYR A 40 3.32 15.15 19.21
CA TYR A 40 2.72 14.51 18.03
C TYR A 40 2.51 15.50 16.89
N GLU A 41 1.87 16.64 17.12
CA GLU A 41 1.58 17.63 16.05
C GLU A 41 2.86 18.32 15.55
N GLN A 42 3.84 18.59 16.41
CA GLN A 42 5.11 19.23 16.04
C GLN A 42 5.90 18.36 15.06
N TYR A 43 5.96 17.05 15.28
CA TYR A 43 6.74 16.12 14.49
C TYR A 43 5.93 15.32 13.48
N LYS A 44 4.64 15.59 13.37
CA LYS A 44 3.75 14.94 12.43
C LYS A 44 4.20 15.18 10.99
N PRO A 45 4.46 14.12 10.22
CA PRO A 45 4.82 14.26 8.81
C PRO A 45 3.73 15.04 8.04
N ARG A 46 4.13 16.13 7.38
CA ARG A 46 3.20 17.00 6.63
C ARG A 46 2.89 16.46 5.22
N GLY A 47 3.51 15.37 4.83
CA GLY A 47 3.34 14.72 3.53
C GLY A 47 3.96 13.33 3.50
N LEU A 48 4.02 12.73 2.33
CA LEU A 48 4.71 11.47 2.14
C LEU A 48 6.22 11.67 2.24
N VAL A 49 6.84 10.92 3.13
CA VAL A 49 8.30 10.91 3.28
C VAL A 49 8.90 10.04 2.19
N LYS A 50 9.88 10.57 1.45
CA LYS A 50 10.60 9.77 0.46
C LYS A 50 11.26 8.57 1.14
N ALA A 51 10.87 7.36 0.73
CA ALA A 51 11.48 6.15 1.26
C ALA A 51 12.98 6.12 0.94
N LYS A 52 13.81 5.88 1.95
CA LYS A 52 15.26 5.73 1.78
C LYS A 52 15.61 4.38 1.16
N ASN A 53 14.87 3.34 1.52
CA ASN A 53 15.10 1.98 1.08
C ASN A 53 13.78 1.33 0.64
N MET A 54 13.88 0.40 -0.29
CA MET A 54 12.77 -0.48 -0.65
C MET A 54 12.59 -1.56 0.42
N MET A 55 11.39 -2.06 0.57
CA MET A 55 11.06 -3.12 1.53
C MET A 55 11.69 -4.45 1.10
N SER A 56 12.63 -4.94 1.91
CA SER A 56 13.21 -6.27 1.73
C SER A 56 12.27 -7.37 2.24
N GLY A 57 12.49 -8.62 1.81
CA GLY A 57 11.77 -9.78 2.36
C GLY A 57 11.95 -9.93 3.87
N GLU A 58 13.15 -9.63 4.43
CA GLU A 58 13.38 -9.62 5.87
C GLU A 58 12.50 -8.58 6.59
N THR A 59 12.41 -7.38 6.02
CA THR A 59 11.55 -6.32 6.57
C THR A 59 10.08 -6.72 6.49
N TRP A 60 9.66 -7.30 5.37
CA TRP A 60 8.31 -7.83 5.20
C TRP A 60 7.98 -8.89 6.25
N GLY A 61 8.89 -9.85 6.47
CA GLY A 61 8.71 -10.89 7.48
C GLY A 61 8.52 -10.38 8.92
N LYS A 62 8.96 -9.14 9.22
CA LYS A 62 8.73 -8.49 10.53
C LYS A 62 7.33 -7.87 10.65
N LEU A 63 6.64 -7.64 9.51
CA LEU A 63 5.28 -7.08 9.47
C LEU A 63 4.20 -8.15 9.47
N VAL A 64 4.56 -9.38 9.13
CA VAL A 64 3.66 -10.53 9.08
C VAL A 64 3.30 -10.97 10.50
N HIS A 65 2.03 -11.37 10.71
CA HIS A 65 1.59 -11.84 12.02
C HIS A 65 2.40 -13.07 12.47
N PRO A 66 2.79 -13.18 13.75
CA PRO A 66 3.58 -14.32 14.25
C PRO A 66 2.92 -15.69 14.00
N ASP A 67 1.59 -15.75 14.00
CA ASP A 67 0.83 -16.99 13.81
C ASP A 67 0.65 -17.35 12.34
N GLU A 68 1.18 -16.55 11.40
CA GLU A 68 1.12 -16.88 9.97
C GLU A 68 1.90 -18.16 9.68
N ASN A 69 1.23 -19.07 8.99
CA ASN A 69 1.87 -20.31 8.55
C ASN A 69 2.70 -20.06 7.29
N ARG A 70 3.99 -19.79 7.48
CA ARG A 70 4.93 -19.50 6.39
C ARG A 70 5.03 -20.60 5.34
N PHE A 71 4.78 -21.85 5.72
CA PHE A 71 4.77 -22.95 4.77
C PHE A 71 3.59 -22.85 3.81
N ILE A 72 2.39 -22.54 4.32
CA ILE A 72 1.20 -22.30 3.48
C ILE A 72 1.43 -21.10 2.58
N SER A 73 1.96 -20.00 3.11
CA SER A 73 2.27 -18.80 2.32
C SER A 73 3.25 -19.11 1.19
N ALA A 74 4.31 -19.86 1.45
CA ALA A 74 5.27 -20.29 0.43
C ALA A 74 4.64 -21.20 -0.63
N MET A 75 3.76 -22.14 -0.24
CA MET A 75 3.01 -22.98 -1.18
C MET A 75 2.08 -22.15 -2.07
N MET A 76 1.36 -21.20 -1.48
CA MET A 76 0.48 -20.28 -2.22
C MET A 76 1.28 -19.41 -3.18
N GLY A 77 2.41 -18.86 -2.75
CA GLY A 77 3.32 -18.08 -3.60
C GLY A 77 3.85 -18.90 -4.78
N ALA A 78 4.28 -20.14 -4.55
CA ALA A 78 4.78 -21.03 -5.60
C ALA A 78 3.71 -21.43 -6.64
N SER A 79 2.44 -21.60 -6.19
CA SER A 79 1.32 -21.98 -7.07
C SER A 79 0.65 -20.78 -7.75
N TRP A 80 0.89 -19.56 -7.25
CA TRP A 80 0.14 -18.38 -7.67
C TRP A 80 0.16 -18.12 -9.17
N GLN A 81 1.33 -18.24 -9.82
CA GLN A 81 1.44 -17.99 -11.27
C GLN A 81 0.56 -18.95 -12.08
N GLY A 82 0.55 -20.22 -11.72
CA GLY A 82 -0.30 -21.22 -12.37
C GLY A 82 -1.79 -20.93 -12.17
N VAL A 83 -2.20 -20.63 -10.93
CA VAL A 83 -3.57 -20.25 -10.60
C VAL A 83 -4.00 -18.98 -11.31
N ALA A 84 -3.14 -17.97 -11.33
CA ALA A 84 -3.42 -16.71 -12.01
C ALA A 84 -3.57 -16.91 -13.52
N ALA A 85 -2.74 -17.73 -14.14
CA ALA A 85 -2.85 -18.07 -15.57
C ALA A 85 -4.15 -18.81 -15.90
N MET A 86 -4.57 -19.76 -15.05
CA MET A 86 -5.86 -20.46 -15.21
C MET A 86 -7.08 -19.54 -15.06
N LYS A 87 -6.95 -18.43 -14.35
CA LYS A 87 -8.00 -17.44 -14.10
C LYS A 87 -7.78 -16.14 -14.88
N ALA A 88 -6.90 -16.15 -15.87
CA ALA A 88 -6.63 -14.99 -16.70
C ALA A 88 -7.65 -14.87 -17.84
N PHE A 89 -8.09 -13.65 -18.07
CA PHE A 89 -9.02 -13.31 -19.14
C PHE A 89 -8.48 -12.14 -19.96
N PRO A 90 -8.88 -11.98 -21.22
CA PRO A 90 -8.53 -10.79 -22.01
C PRO A 90 -8.96 -9.50 -21.31
N HIS A 91 -8.22 -8.43 -21.51
CA HIS A 91 -8.53 -7.11 -20.91
C HIS A 91 -9.98 -6.66 -21.12
N LYS A 92 -10.56 -6.97 -22.29
CA LYS A 92 -11.96 -6.63 -22.61
C LYS A 92 -12.98 -7.21 -21.63
N ASP A 93 -12.70 -8.38 -21.06
CA ASP A 93 -13.63 -9.07 -20.14
C ASP A 93 -13.68 -8.39 -18.78
N PHE A 94 -12.65 -7.60 -18.47
CA PHE A 94 -12.62 -6.70 -17.31
C PHE A 94 -13.18 -5.30 -17.60
N GLY A 95 -13.67 -5.05 -18.82
CA GLY A 95 -14.12 -3.73 -19.26
C GLY A 95 -12.99 -2.75 -19.57
N ILE A 96 -11.76 -3.26 -19.68
CA ILE A 96 -10.56 -2.47 -19.92
C ILE A 96 -10.40 -2.20 -21.43
N LYS A 97 -10.19 -0.95 -21.78
CA LYS A 97 -9.85 -0.54 -23.15
C LYS A 97 -8.42 0.01 -23.17
N ARG A 98 -7.73 -0.20 -24.29
CA ARG A 98 -6.33 0.25 -24.44
C ARG A 98 -6.14 1.76 -24.20
N LYS A 99 -7.14 2.57 -24.53
CA LYS A 99 -7.15 4.03 -24.31
C LYS A 99 -7.19 4.43 -22.84
N ASP A 100 -7.66 3.54 -21.97
CA ASP A 100 -7.81 3.79 -20.54
C ASP A 100 -6.49 3.53 -19.78
N ARG A 101 -5.46 3.01 -20.49
CA ARG A 101 -4.14 2.77 -19.94
C ARG A 101 -3.49 4.06 -19.49
N ARG A 102 -2.94 4.06 -18.28
CA ARG A 102 -2.25 5.20 -17.71
C ARG A 102 -0.76 4.92 -17.53
N GLN A 103 0.07 5.80 -18.06
CA GLN A 103 1.50 5.77 -17.79
C GLN A 103 1.74 6.48 -16.44
N LEU A 104 2.09 5.72 -15.41
CA LEU A 104 2.22 6.26 -14.05
C LEU A 104 3.45 7.13 -13.88
N GLN A 105 4.55 6.78 -14.55
CA GLN A 105 5.80 7.53 -14.44
C GLN A 105 5.69 8.87 -15.16
N GLY A 106 5.93 9.96 -14.42
CA GLY A 106 5.81 11.31 -14.96
C GLY A 106 4.39 11.88 -15.00
N ASP A 107 3.37 11.09 -14.64
CA ASP A 107 1.98 11.57 -14.60
C ASP A 107 1.77 12.59 -13.47
N PRO A 108 1.14 13.74 -13.76
CA PRO A 108 0.86 14.77 -12.76
C PRO A 108 -0.22 14.36 -11.72
N LEU A 109 -1.05 13.39 -12.02
CA LEU A 109 -2.14 12.97 -11.13
C LEU A 109 -1.61 12.49 -9.77
N MET A 110 -2.22 12.94 -8.69
CA MET A 110 -1.89 12.52 -7.33
C MET A 110 -1.91 11.00 -7.19
N PHE A 111 -2.96 10.33 -7.66
CA PHE A 111 -3.05 8.88 -7.64
C PHE A 111 -1.84 8.20 -8.30
N SER A 112 -1.46 8.63 -9.50
CA SER A 112 -0.36 8.02 -10.26
C SER A 112 0.98 8.15 -9.52
N LYS A 113 1.24 9.33 -8.95
CA LYS A 113 2.43 9.57 -8.12
C LYS A 113 2.47 8.67 -6.89
N LEU A 114 1.34 8.56 -6.19
CA LEU A 114 1.23 7.75 -4.98
C LEU A 114 1.33 6.26 -5.28
N PHE A 115 0.66 5.80 -6.31
CA PHE A 115 0.69 4.40 -6.72
C PHE A 115 2.12 3.98 -7.13
N TYR A 116 2.79 4.82 -7.92
CA TYR A 116 4.19 4.61 -8.30
C TYR A 116 5.12 4.59 -7.07
N TYR A 117 4.97 5.56 -6.17
CA TYR A 117 5.72 5.62 -4.92
C TYR A 117 5.54 4.37 -4.07
N VAL A 118 4.29 3.94 -3.89
CA VAL A 118 3.97 2.76 -3.08
C VAL A 118 4.52 1.48 -3.70
N ALA A 119 4.45 1.34 -5.03
CA ALA A 119 5.06 0.20 -5.73
C ALA A 119 6.57 0.12 -5.48
N GLN A 120 7.27 1.27 -5.50
CA GLN A 120 8.69 1.33 -5.17
C GLN A 120 8.97 0.96 -3.70
N VAL A 121 8.19 1.51 -2.76
CA VAL A 121 8.35 1.20 -1.32
C VAL A 121 8.16 -0.29 -1.05
N LEU A 122 7.13 -0.88 -1.64
CA LEU A 122 6.82 -2.30 -1.49
C LEU A 122 7.76 -3.21 -2.29
N ASN A 123 8.64 -2.65 -3.13
CA ASN A 123 9.54 -3.40 -4.00
C ASN A 123 8.79 -4.42 -4.89
N VAL A 124 7.70 -3.96 -5.50
CA VAL A 124 6.93 -4.76 -6.45
C VAL A 124 7.11 -4.22 -7.87
N PRO A 125 7.08 -5.08 -8.90
CA PRO A 125 7.07 -4.64 -10.28
C PRO A 125 5.94 -3.67 -10.53
N LEU A 126 6.17 -2.62 -11.32
CA LEU A 126 5.13 -1.66 -11.64
C LEU A 126 4.11 -2.30 -12.59
N PRO A 127 2.86 -2.51 -12.14
CA PRO A 127 1.84 -3.13 -12.97
C PRO A 127 1.26 -2.15 -13.99
N GLU A 128 0.55 -2.67 -14.98
CA GLU A 128 -0.28 -1.84 -15.84
C GLU A 128 -1.48 -1.30 -15.07
N VAL A 129 -1.79 -0.03 -15.28
CA VAL A 129 -2.93 0.63 -14.63
C VAL A 129 -3.86 1.22 -15.69
N PHE A 130 -5.14 0.98 -15.50
CA PHE A 130 -6.20 1.48 -16.36
C PHE A 130 -7.20 2.30 -15.54
N LEU A 131 -7.49 3.51 -15.99
CA LEU A 131 -8.53 4.35 -15.39
C LEU A 131 -9.84 4.08 -16.11
N VAL A 132 -10.80 3.47 -15.43
CA VAL A 132 -12.08 3.08 -16.00
C VAL A 132 -13.21 3.78 -15.25
N GLU A 133 -14.05 4.49 -15.95
CA GLU A 133 -15.26 5.09 -15.42
C GLU A 133 -16.43 4.14 -15.63
N ASP A 134 -16.77 3.41 -14.60
CA ASP A 134 -17.94 2.55 -14.55
C ASP A 134 -18.62 2.67 -13.16
N ASN A 135 -19.80 2.06 -13.00
CA ASN A 135 -20.59 2.13 -11.76
C ASN A 135 -20.24 1.00 -10.77
N LYS A 136 -19.11 0.31 -10.93
CA LYS A 136 -18.72 -0.75 -9.98
C LYS A 136 -18.22 -0.16 -8.67
N ALA A 137 -18.46 -0.87 -7.58
CA ALA A 137 -18.15 -0.39 -6.23
C ALA A 137 -16.68 -0.46 -5.84
N ALA A 138 -15.85 -1.25 -6.53
CA ALA A 138 -14.44 -1.40 -6.17
C ALA A 138 -13.62 -0.23 -6.70
N ASP A 139 -12.88 0.45 -5.81
CA ASP A 139 -12.02 1.59 -6.10
C ASP A 139 -10.77 1.21 -6.94
N ILE A 140 -10.03 0.21 -6.45
CA ILE A 140 -8.84 -0.38 -7.11
C ILE A 140 -9.04 -1.89 -7.15
N GLN A 141 -9.03 -2.47 -8.33
CA GLN A 141 -9.25 -3.89 -8.56
C GLN A 141 -8.07 -4.49 -9.32
N LEU A 142 -7.53 -5.60 -8.82
CA LEU A 142 -6.58 -6.42 -9.57
C LEU A 142 -7.35 -7.21 -10.64
N ALA A 143 -6.90 -7.15 -11.87
CA ALA A 143 -7.36 -7.94 -13.00
C ALA A 143 -6.23 -8.86 -13.46
N ASN A 144 -6.45 -10.16 -13.41
CA ASN A 144 -5.54 -11.14 -14.00
C ASN A 144 -5.75 -11.14 -15.51
N ALA A 145 -5.18 -10.14 -16.18
CA ALA A 145 -5.32 -10.00 -17.61
C ALA A 145 -4.30 -10.85 -18.36
N ILE A 146 -4.66 -11.24 -19.58
CA ILE A 146 -3.78 -11.90 -20.53
C ILE A 146 -3.69 -11.06 -21.80
N GLU A 147 -2.48 -10.77 -22.26
CA GLU A 147 -2.22 -10.10 -23.53
C GLU A 147 -1.22 -10.93 -24.35
N LYS A 148 -1.56 -11.24 -25.58
CA LYS A 148 -0.73 -12.05 -26.49
C LYS A 148 -0.27 -13.40 -25.93
N GLY A 149 -1.06 -14.01 -25.04
CA GLY A 149 -0.74 -15.28 -24.40
C GLY A 149 0.09 -15.18 -23.13
N GLU A 150 0.52 -13.98 -22.73
CA GLU A 150 1.28 -13.75 -21.52
C GLU A 150 0.38 -13.16 -20.41
N LEU A 151 0.62 -13.59 -19.19
CA LEU A 151 -0.06 -13.05 -18.01
C LEU A 151 0.43 -11.62 -17.77
N CYS A 152 -0.50 -10.68 -17.79
CA CYS A 152 -0.26 -9.25 -17.61
C CYS A 152 -1.15 -8.70 -16.48
N PRO A 153 -0.77 -8.92 -15.19
CA PRO A 153 -1.55 -8.44 -14.07
C PRO A 153 -1.73 -6.93 -14.16
N SER A 154 -2.97 -6.49 -14.16
CA SER A 154 -3.34 -5.09 -14.39
C SER A 154 -4.22 -4.59 -13.26
N PHE A 155 -4.16 -3.29 -12.99
CA PHE A 155 -5.05 -2.65 -12.03
C PHE A 155 -6.08 -1.80 -12.74
N VAL A 156 -7.35 -2.05 -12.42
CA VAL A 156 -8.47 -1.21 -12.81
C VAL A 156 -8.75 -0.23 -11.68
N VAL A 157 -8.65 1.05 -11.97
CA VAL A 157 -8.85 2.14 -11.00
C VAL A 157 -10.05 2.97 -11.44
N ARG A 158 -10.90 3.30 -10.47
CA ARG A 158 -12.09 4.13 -10.69
C ARG A 158 -11.91 5.49 -10.06
N PRO A 159 -11.59 6.52 -10.86
CA PRO A 159 -11.23 7.84 -10.35
C PRO A 159 -12.27 8.46 -9.42
N HIS A 160 -13.57 8.23 -9.69
CA HIS A 160 -14.63 8.79 -8.87
C HIS A 160 -14.62 8.30 -7.42
N LEU A 161 -14.13 7.08 -7.18
CA LEU A 161 -14.01 6.51 -5.82
C LEU A 161 -12.78 7.04 -5.06
N LEU A 162 -11.87 7.71 -5.76
CA LEU A 162 -10.69 8.34 -5.17
C LEU A 162 -10.90 9.83 -4.87
N GLN A 163 -12.00 10.40 -5.35
CA GLN A 163 -12.35 11.80 -5.09
C GLN A 163 -12.60 12.02 -3.60
N GLY A 164 -12.11 13.15 -3.09
CA GLY A 164 -12.24 13.52 -1.66
C GLY A 164 -11.30 12.76 -0.72
N LYS A 165 -10.50 11.81 -1.22
CA LYS A 165 -9.50 11.11 -0.41
C LYS A 165 -8.20 11.91 -0.34
N ASN A 166 -7.58 11.91 0.84
CA ASN A 166 -6.27 12.51 1.01
C ASN A 166 -5.14 11.57 0.55
N GLU A 167 -3.91 12.08 0.47
CA GLU A 167 -2.74 11.33 0.00
C GLU A 167 -2.51 10.03 0.78
N ARG A 168 -2.72 10.04 2.09
CA ARG A 168 -2.49 8.86 2.95
C ARG A 168 -3.52 7.77 2.68
N GLU A 169 -4.77 8.14 2.47
CA GLU A 169 -5.84 7.21 2.13
C GLU A 169 -5.60 6.57 0.77
N VAL A 170 -5.22 7.36 -0.23
CA VAL A 170 -4.90 6.84 -1.57
C VAL A 170 -3.65 5.95 -1.53
N ALA A 171 -2.61 6.33 -0.78
CA ALA A 171 -1.42 5.52 -0.60
C ALA A 171 -1.76 4.19 0.10
N PHE A 172 -2.60 4.21 1.13
CA PHE A 172 -3.05 3.00 1.83
C PHE A 172 -3.84 2.07 0.92
N LEU A 173 -4.80 2.60 0.16
CA LEU A 173 -5.59 1.80 -0.79
C LEU A 173 -4.71 1.17 -1.87
N SER A 174 -3.74 1.93 -2.37
CA SER A 174 -2.76 1.43 -3.33
C SER A 174 -1.88 0.33 -2.73
N ALA A 175 -1.36 0.54 -1.52
CA ALA A 175 -0.54 -0.43 -0.81
C ALA A 175 -1.29 -1.74 -0.58
N ARG A 176 -2.52 -1.65 -0.07
CA ARG A 176 -3.38 -2.81 0.18
C ARG A 176 -3.58 -3.70 -1.06
N ARG A 177 -3.57 -3.10 -2.25
CA ARG A 177 -3.73 -3.86 -3.50
C ARG A 177 -2.40 -4.35 -4.06
N LEU A 178 -1.37 -3.52 -3.99
CA LEU A 178 -0.04 -3.89 -4.49
C LEU A 178 0.63 -5.01 -3.67
N THR A 179 0.26 -5.18 -2.40
CA THR A 179 0.77 -6.30 -1.59
C THR A 179 0.46 -7.67 -2.20
N PHE A 180 -0.63 -7.82 -2.97
CA PHE A 180 -0.92 -9.07 -3.70
C PHE A 180 0.10 -9.40 -4.80
N MET A 181 0.95 -8.47 -5.16
CA MET A 181 2.01 -8.70 -6.15
C MET A 181 3.36 -9.05 -5.53
N ARG A 182 3.47 -9.07 -4.21
CA ARG A 182 4.69 -9.51 -3.55
C ARG A 182 4.82 -11.03 -3.65
N PRO A 183 6.04 -11.53 -3.84
CA PRO A 183 6.29 -12.97 -4.00
C PRO A 183 6.28 -13.74 -2.67
N GLU A 184 6.34 -13.04 -1.52
CA GLU A 184 6.36 -13.63 -0.16
C GLU A 184 4.98 -13.77 0.46
#